data_ba5ff5848fdb4002913cab9ae291385b
#
_entry.id   ba5ff5848fdb4002913cab9ae291385b
#
_cell.length_a   1.000
_cell.length_b   1.000
_cell.length_c   1.000
_cell.angle_alpha   90.00
_cell.angle_beta   90.00
_cell.angle_gamma   90.00
#
_symmetry.space_group_name_H-M   'P 1'
#
loop_
_entity.id
_entity.type
_entity.pdbx_description
1 polymer ?
#
loop_
_entity_poly.entity_id
_entity_poly.type
_entity_poly.pdbx_seq_one_letter_code
_entity_poly.pdbx_strand_id
1 'polypeptide(L)'
;MVAPYTRIEVRPMAGALGADVHGVDLAQPLDDATFAEIERAFQDRLVLFFHDQRLTPEQHLAFSRRFGPLSRSPYIKHMAEYPDIIAVLKEADERNISTFGNAWHSDFSFLEEPPLGSVLYAREVPDFGGDTLFANMYSAYDALSEGMRRMLDGLNAMHAGRPYGVGGVVADLKVSRSIGIERNQPEATARWHIPSCACIR
;
A
#
# COMPACT_ATOMS: atom_id res chain seq x y z
N MET A 1 0.54 22.20 -19.19
CA MET A 1 -0.86 21.87 -18.82
C MET A 1 -0.98 20.36 -18.86
N VAL A 2 -1.48 19.75 -17.80
CA VAL A 2 -1.77 18.30 -17.76
C VAL A 2 -2.97 18.04 -18.69
N ALA A 3 -2.89 17.01 -19.53
CA ALA A 3 -4.00 16.65 -20.41
C ALA A 3 -5.25 16.27 -19.58
N PRO A 4 -6.43 16.70 -19.99
CA PRO A 4 -7.67 16.34 -19.26
C PRO A 4 -7.89 14.83 -19.28
N TYR A 5 -8.57 14.33 -18.28
CA TYR A 5 -9.11 12.98 -18.28
C TYR A 5 -10.34 12.94 -19.18
N THR A 6 -10.46 11.93 -20.05
CA THR A 6 -11.52 11.81 -21.04
C THR A 6 -12.37 10.56 -20.88
N ARG A 7 -11.84 9.56 -20.18
CA ARG A 7 -12.46 8.24 -19.98
C ARG A 7 -12.88 7.99 -18.54
N ILE A 8 -12.24 8.70 -17.61
CA ILE A 8 -12.55 8.64 -16.19
C ILE A 8 -12.79 10.05 -15.67
N GLU A 9 -13.49 10.16 -14.56
CA GLU A 9 -13.59 11.39 -13.81
C GLU A 9 -12.74 11.26 -12.55
N VAL A 10 -11.81 12.20 -12.33
CA VAL A 10 -10.91 12.22 -11.16
C VAL A 10 -11.24 13.43 -10.31
N ARG A 11 -11.73 13.18 -9.10
CA ARG A 11 -12.09 14.21 -8.12
C ARG A 11 -11.09 14.22 -6.97
N PRO A 12 -10.25 15.24 -6.85
CA PRO A 12 -9.33 15.36 -5.72
C PRO A 12 -10.06 15.37 -4.38
N MET A 13 -9.60 14.56 -3.42
CA MET A 13 -10.14 14.53 -2.05
C MET A 13 -9.46 15.55 -1.15
N ALA A 14 -8.16 15.73 -1.32
CA ALA A 14 -7.35 16.67 -0.54
C ALA A 14 -6.30 17.33 -1.43
N GLY A 15 -5.73 18.44 -0.93
CA GLY A 15 -4.69 19.17 -1.65
C GLY A 15 -3.38 18.42 -1.77
N ALA A 16 -3.04 17.58 -0.79
CA ALA A 16 -1.76 16.90 -0.73
C ALA A 16 -1.74 15.58 -1.52
N LEU A 17 -2.82 14.79 -1.46
CA LEU A 17 -2.96 13.49 -2.13
C LEU A 17 -4.41 13.02 -2.07
N GLY A 18 -4.69 11.94 -2.79
CA GLY A 18 -5.98 11.26 -2.79
C GLY A 18 -6.96 11.82 -3.83
N ALA A 19 -7.62 10.92 -4.55
CA ALA A 19 -8.72 11.25 -5.44
C ALA A 19 -9.74 10.12 -5.54
N ASP A 20 -11.01 10.49 -5.69
CA ASP A 20 -12.07 9.58 -6.12
C ASP A 20 -12.02 9.42 -7.65
N VAL A 21 -12.14 8.19 -8.12
CA VAL A 21 -12.21 7.86 -9.54
C VAL A 21 -13.60 7.32 -9.85
N HIS A 22 -14.26 7.98 -10.80
CA HIS A 22 -15.60 7.62 -11.26
C HIS A 22 -15.60 7.25 -12.74
N GLY A 23 -16.67 6.60 -13.18
CA GLY A 23 -16.89 6.28 -14.60
C GLY A 23 -16.29 4.95 -15.04
N VAL A 24 -15.82 4.12 -14.09
CA VAL A 24 -15.27 2.79 -14.38
C VAL A 24 -15.91 1.72 -13.50
N ASP A 25 -16.06 0.54 -14.07
CA ASP A 25 -16.41 -0.70 -13.38
C ASP A 25 -15.20 -1.63 -13.47
N LEU A 26 -14.50 -1.82 -12.35
CA LEU A 26 -13.29 -2.65 -12.28
C LEU A 26 -13.60 -4.16 -12.39
N ALA A 27 -14.87 -4.54 -12.32
CA ALA A 27 -15.31 -5.91 -12.61
C ALA A 27 -15.29 -6.25 -14.11
N GLN A 28 -15.21 -5.21 -14.97
CA GLN A 28 -15.14 -5.37 -16.42
C GLN A 28 -13.70 -5.22 -16.92
N PRO A 29 -13.36 -5.86 -18.05
CA PRO A 29 -12.08 -5.60 -18.72
C PRO A 29 -11.97 -4.11 -19.11
N LEU A 30 -10.91 -3.47 -18.64
CA LEU A 30 -10.59 -2.08 -19.01
C LEU A 30 -9.72 -2.07 -20.26
N ASP A 31 -10.06 -1.21 -21.21
CA ASP A 31 -9.17 -0.93 -22.34
C ASP A 31 -7.89 -0.20 -21.89
N ASP A 32 -6.84 -0.28 -22.71
CA ASP A 32 -5.53 0.28 -22.35
C ASP A 32 -5.56 1.81 -22.18
N ALA A 33 -6.40 2.51 -22.91
CA ALA A 33 -6.50 3.95 -22.81
C ALA A 33 -7.18 4.39 -21.50
N THR A 34 -8.20 3.66 -21.05
CA THR A 34 -8.85 3.89 -19.76
C THR A 34 -7.88 3.58 -18.62
N PHE A 35 -7.15 2.47 -18.72
CA PHE A 35 -6.15 2.12 -17.71
C PHE A 35 -4.99 3.13 -17.65
N ALA A 36 -4.52 3.63 -18.78
CA ALA A 36 -3.48 4.67 -18.82
C ALA A 36 -3.92 5.97 -18.10
N GLU A 37 -5.19 6.32 -18.16
CA GLU A 37 -5.71 7.45 -17.38
C GLU A 37 -5.75 7.14 -15.88
N ILE A 38 -6.08 5.91 -15.47
CA ILE A 38 -6.03 5.47 -14.06
C ILE A 38 -4.58 5.50 -13.55
N GLU A 39 -3.64 4.98 -14.33
CA GLU A 39 -2.22 4.98 -13.97
C GLU A 39 -1.68 6.40 -13.80
N ARG A 40 -2.02 7.30 -14.73
CA ARG A 40 -1.68 8.72 -14.62
C ARG A 40 -2.30 9.36 -13.38
N ALA A 41 -3.58 9.08 -13.10
CA ALA A 41 -4.25 9.58 -11.91
C ALA A 41 -3.57 9.08 -10.62
N PHE A 42 -3.11 7.83 -10.61
CA PHE A 42 -2.36 7.27 -9.49
C PHE A 42 -1.01 8.00 -9.29
N GLN A 43 -0.27 8.27 -10.36
CA GLN A 43 0.98 9.03 -10.30
C GLN A 43 0.75 10.47 -9.81
N ASP A 44 -0.34 11.12 -10.25
CA ASP A 44 -0.66 12.50 -9.90
C ASP A 44 -1.21 12.63 -8.48
N ARG A 45 -1.92 11.62 -7.98
CA ARG A 45 -2.69 11.67 -6.72
C ARG A 45 -2.23 10.73 -5.64
N LEU A 46 -1.37 9.76 -5.95
CA LEU A 46 -0.72 8.79 -5.05
C LEU A 46 -1.67 7.78 -4.38
N VAL A 47 -2.92 8.13 -4.16
CA VAL A 47 -3.97 7.25 -3.62
C VAL A 47 -5.25 7.48 -4.42
N LEU A 48 -5.85 6.40 -4.89
CA LEU A 48 -7.11 6.44 -5.63
C LEU A 48 -8.18 5.62 -4.90
N PHE A 49 -9.39 6.12 -4.93
CA PHE A 49 -10.56 5.45 -4.36
C PHE A 49 -11.57 5.18 -5.46
N PHE A 50 -12.07 3.94 -5.49
CA PHE A 50 -13.08 3.47 -6.42
C PHE A 50 -14.27 2.98 -5.60
N HIS A 51 -15.34 3.75 -5.60
CA HIS A 51 -16.54 3.42 -4.82
C HIS A 51 -17.40 2.39 -5.52
N ASP A 52 -18.24 1.70 -4.77
CA ASP A 52 -19.30 0.78 -5.23
C ASP A 52 -18.81 -0.37 -6.13
N GLN A 53 -17.54 -0.73 -6.05
CA GLN A 53 -16.99 -1.85 -6.82
C GLN A 53 -17.38 -3.20 -6.21
N ARG A 54 -17.73 -4.15 -7.07
CA ARG A 54 -18.04 -5.54 -6.66
C ARG A 54 -17.16 -6.50 -7.44
N LEU A 55 -16.04 -6.88 -6.83
CA LEU A 55 -15.03 -7.69 -7.47
C LEU A 55 -15.02 -9.13 -6.94
N THR A 56 -14.87 -10.09 -7.85
CA THR A 56 -14.37 -11.41 -7.45
C THR A 56 -12.87 -11.34 -7.18
N PRO A 57 -12.28 -12.32 -6.47
CA PRO A 57 -10.84 -12.37 -6.30
C PRO A 57 -10.05 -12.35 -7.62
N GLU A 58 -10.56 -13.03 -8.66
CA GLU A 58 -9.95 -13.06 -9.98
C GLU A 58 -9.96 -11.67 -10.65
N GLN A 59 -11.06 -10.93 -10.54
CA GLN A 59 -11.19 -9.57 -11.07
C GLN A 59 -10.27 -8.61 -10.32
N HIS A 60 -10.18 -8.74 -8.99
CA HIS A 60 -9.23 -7.98 -8.17
C HIS A 60 -7.78 -8.23 -8.61
N LEU A 61 -7.39 -9.49 -8.80
CA LEU A 61 -6.06 -9.86 -9.29
C LEU A 61 -5.83 -9.36 -10.72
N ALA A 62 -6.84 -9.47 -11.60
CA ALA A 62 -6.72 -9.02 -12.99
C ALA A 62 -6.47 -7.50 -13.06
N PHE A 63 -7.19 -6.71 -12.28
CA PHE A 63 -6.96 -5.28 -12.17
C PHE A 63 -5.58 -4.97 -11.60
N SER A 64 -5.20 -5.63 -10.52
CA SER A 64 -3.90 -5.41 -9.87
C SER A 64 -2.72 -5.70 -10.80
N ARG A 65 -2.80 -6.76 -11.62
CA ARG A 65 -1.76 -7.12 -12.59
C ARG A 65 -1.54 -6.09 -13.69
N ARG A 66 -2.49 -5.19 -13.91
CA ARG A 66 -2.30 -4.09 -14.87
C ARG A 66 -1.18 -3.13 -14.45
N PHE A 67 -0.93 -2.98 -13.15
CA PHE A 67 0.15 -2.16 -12.61
C PHE A 67 1.52 -2.85 -12.61
N GLY A 68 1.57 -4.16 -12.87
CA GLY A 68 2.81 -4.92 -12.91
C GLY A 68 2.71 -6.30 -12.26
N PRO A 69 3.85 -6.99 -12.08
CA PRO A 69 3.87 -8.28 -11.41
C PRO A 69 3.45 -8.17 -9.95
N LEU A 70 2.71 -9.18 -9.48
CA LEU A 70 2.29 -9.21 -8.08
C LEU A 70 3.46 -9.64 -7.19
N SER A 71 3.64 -8.91 -6.11
CA SER A 71 4.63 -9.23 -5.06
C SER A 71 3.95 -10.01 -3.93
N ARG A 72 4.69 -10.92 -3.31
CA ARG A 72 4.23 -11.66 -2.14
C ARG A 72 4.94 -11.21 -0.89
N SER A 73 4.17 -11.00 0.17
CA SER A 73 4.77 -10.74 1.48
C SER A 73 5.55 -11.95 1.96
N PRO A 74 6.79 -11.79 2.43
CA PRO A 74 7.58 -12.91 2.93
C PRO A 74 7.15 -13.40 4.33
N TYR A 75 6.27 -12.67 5.02
CA TYR A 75 5.91 -13.00 6.41
C TYR A 75 4.41 -12.93 6.72
N ILE A 76 3.57 -12.56 5.77
CA ILE A 76 2.11 -12.58 5.96
C ILE A 76 1.54 -13.79 5.24
N LYS A 77 0.71 -14.56 5.94
CA LYS A 77 0.07 -15.74 5.36
C LYS A 77 -0.92 -15.31 4.26
N HIS A 78 -0.75 -15.89 3.10
CA HIS A 78 -1.60 -15.70 1.95
C HIS A 78 -2.87 -16.57 2.02
N MET A 79 -3.90 -16.19 1.27
CA MET A 79 -5.08 -17.03 1.11
C MET A 79 -4.72 -18.32 0.36
N ALA A 80 -5.25 -19.48 0.82
CA ALA A 80 -4.92 -20.77 0.22
C ALA A 80 -5.37 -20.87 -1.25
N GLU A 81 -6.54 -20.35 -1.57
CA GLU A 81 -7.11 -20.39 -2.93
C GLU A 81 -6.55 -19.28 -3.83
N TYR A 82 -6.09 -18.18 -3.24
CA TYR A 82 -5.57 -17.01 -3.93
C TYR A 82 -4.25 -16.56 -3.29
N PRO A 83 -3.13 -17.22 -3.61
CA PRO A 83 -1.86 -16.98 -2.93
C PRO A 83 -1.25 -15.59 -3.21
N ASP A 84 -1.81 -14.82 -4.11
CA ASP A 84 -1.43 -13.43 -4.37
C ASP A 84 -2.33 -12.42 -3.62
N ILE A 85 -3.26 -12.91 -2.79
CA ILE A 85 -4.13 -12.08 -1.95
C ILE A 85 -3.84 -12.33 -0.47
N ILE A 86 -3.76 -11.25 0.28
CA ILE A 86 -3.68 -11.25 1.74
C ILE A 86 -5.03 -10.82 2.30
N ALA A 87 -5.59 -11.60 3.21
CA ALA A 87 -6.76 -11.18 3.96
C ALA A 87 -6.34 -10.31 5.15
N VAL A 88 -6.72 -9.04 5.13
CA VAL A 88 -6.58 -8.14 6.28
C VAL A 88 -7.88 -8.19 7.06
N LEU A 89 -7.90 -8.98 8.11
CA LEU A 89 -9.10 -9.30 8.84
C LEU A 89 -8.91 -9.04 10.35
N LYS A 90 -9.93 -8.48 10.98
CA LYS A 90 -10.03 -8.40 12.43
C LYS A 90 -11.42 -8.88 12.85
N GLU A 91 -11.47 -9.93 13.66
CA GLU A 91 -12.72 -10.46 14.16
C GLU A 91 -13.35 -9.57 15.24
N ALA A 92 -14.68 -9.57 15.33
CA ALA A 92 -15.42 -8.71 16.25
C ALA A 92 -15.13 -9.01 17.73
N ASP A 93 -14.72 -10.24 18.06
CA ASP A 93 -14.35 -10.66 19.43
C ASP A 93 -12.89 -10.34 19.79
N GLU A 94 -12.09 -9.90 18.84
CA GLU A 94 -10.69 -9.50 19.05
C GLU A 94 -10.62 -8.11 19.70
N ARG A 95 -10.71 -8.08 21.03
CA ARG A 95 -10.60 -6.85 21.83
C ARG A 95 -9.18 -6.65 22.33
N ASN A 96 -8.77 -5.39 22.49
CA ASN A 96 -7.46 -5.00 23.02
C ASN A 96 -6.27 -5.60 22.24
N ILE A 97 -6.43 -5.75 20.93
CA ILE A 97 -5.41 -6.23 20.02
C ILE A 97 -4.91 -5.04 19.21
N SER A 98 -3.60 -4.95 19.07
CA SER A 98 -2.99 -3.98 18.16
C SER A 98 -3.44 -4.26 16.74
N THR A 99 -3.97 -3.24 16.08
CA THR A 99 -4.32 -3.33 14.66
C THR A 99 -3.03 -3.41 13.84
N PHE A 100 -3.05 -4.20 12.77
CA PHE A 100 -1.96 -4.22 11.82
C PHE A 100 -1.84 -2.83 11.17
N GLY A 101 -0.61 -2.29 11.09
CA GLY A 101 -0.37 -1.00 10.47
C GLY A 101 -0.75 0.22 11.31
N ASN A 102 -0.77 0.12 12.65
CA ASN A 102 -1.19 1.20 13.56
C ASN A 102 -0.14 2.32 13.77
N ALA A 103 0.95 2.31 13.05
CA ALA A 103 2.00 3.34 13.07
C ALA A 103 2.33 3.79 11.65
N TRP A 104 2.84 5.01 11.49
CA TRP A 104 3.32 5.49 10.19
C TRP A 104 4.43 4.58 9.66
N HIS A 105 4.28 4.08 8.45
CA HIS A 105 5.24 3.20 7.79
C HIS A 105 5.09 3.29 6.27
N SER A 106 6.08 2.75 5.56
CA SER A 106 5.98 2.42 4.14
C SER A 106 5.98 0.91 4.00
N ASP A 107 5.07 0.38 3.21
CA ASP A 107 4.95 -1.07 3.00
C ASP A 107 6.17 -1.61 2.25
N PHE A 108 6.71 -2.71 2.76
CA PHE A 108 7.73 -3.55 2.11
C PHE A 108 8.97 -2.81 1.57
N SER A 109 9.26 -1.61 2.06
CA SER A 109 10.44 -0.83 1.65
C SER A 109 11.78 -1.54 1.94
N PHE A 110 11.77 -2.64 2.71
CA PHE A 110 12.92 -3.47 3.03
C PHE A 110 13.16 -4.60 2.01
N LEU A 111 12.33 -4.75 1.00
CA LEU A 111 12.58 -5.71 -0.09
C LEU A 111 13.59 -5.13 -1.08
N GLU A 112 14.31 -6.00 -1.76
CA GLU A 112 15.25 -5.61 -2.84
C GLU A 112 14.50 -4.89 -3.96
N GLU A 113 13.32 -5.39 -4.29
CA GLU A 113 12.38 -4.79 -5.23
C GLU A 113 11.09 -4.44 -4.49
N PRO A 114 10.98 -3.23 -3.90
CA PRO A 114 9.75 -2.81 -3.24
C PRO A 114 8.58 -2.73 -4.22
N PRO A 115 7.38 -3.17 -3.83
CA PRO A 115 6.21 -3.05 -4.69
C PRO A 115 5.87 -1.59 -4.97
N LEU A 116 5.32 -1.32 -6.16
CA LEU A 116 4.85 0.00 -6.55
C LEU A 116 3.75 0.54 -5.61
N GLY A 117 2.91 -0.35 -5.12
CA GLY A 117 1.79 0.00 -4.25
C GLY A 117 0.95 -1.22 -3.89
N SER A 118 -0.19 -0.98 -3.29
CA SER A 118 -1.14 -2.01 -2.88
C SER A 118 -2.53 -1.69 -3.43
N VAL A 119 -3.26 -2.72 -3.84
CA VAL A 119 -4.67 -2.60 -4.20
C VAL A 119 -5.49 -3.26 -3.10
N LEU A 120 -6.15 -2.45 -2.29
CA LEU A 120 -6.99 -2.91 -1.19
C LEU A 120 -8.45 -2.94 -1.62
N TYR A 121 -9.10 -4.08 -1.45
CA TYR A 121 -10.53 -4.23 -1.66
C TYR A 121 -11.26 -4.44 -0.33
N ALA A 122 -11.98 -3.42 0.11
CA ALA A 122 -12.78 -3.46 1.34
C ALA A 122 -14.06 -4.27 1.11
N ARG A 123 -14.24 -5.36 1.84
CA ARG A 123 -15.40 -6.25 1.74
C ARG A 123 -16.40 -6.03 2.87
N GLU A 124 -15.89 -5.84 4.05
CA GLU A 124 -16.66 -5.56 5.26
C GLU A 124 -15.89 -4.54 6.08
N VAL A 125 -16.51 -3.43 6.36
CA VAL A 125 -15.94 -2.34 7.16
C VAL A 125 -16.94 -1.92 8.22
N PRO A 126 -16.50 -1.51 9.41
CA PRO A 126 -17.38 -0.99 10.44
C PRO A 126 -17.99 0.36 10.00
N ASP A 127 -19.12 0.73 10.58
CA ASP A 127 -19.79 2.01 10.32
C ASP A 127 -18.91 3.22 10.71
N PHE A 128 -17.98 3.03 11.64
CA PHE A 128 -17.05 4.06 12.10
C PHE A 128 -15.77 3.44 12.66
N GLY A 129 -14.67 4.18 12.57
CA GLY A 129 -13.34 3.77 13.03
C GLY A 129 -12.61 2.87 12.03
N GLY A 130 -11.35 2.59 12.32
CA GLY A 130 -10.49 1.81 11.43
C GLY A 130 -9.99 2.61 10.23
N ASP A 131 -9.95 3.94 10.33
CA ASP A 131 -9.52 4.83 9.26
C ASP A 131 -8.08 4.55 8.84
N THR A 132 -7.84 4.60 7.53
CA THR A 132 -6.49 4.55 6.97
C THR A 132 -6.02 5.97 6.67
N LEU A 133 -4.89 6.34 7.23
CA LEU A 133 -4.28 7.65 7.03
C LEU A 133 -3.10 7.54 6.06
N PHE A 134 -2.98 8.52 5.17
CA PHE A 134 -1.90 8.61 4.21
C PHE A 134 -1.14 9.93 4.37
N ALA A 135 0.18 9.91 4.14
CA ALA A 135 1.02 11.09 4.12
C ALA A 135 1.77 11.20 2.79
N ASN A 136 1.74 12.39 2.18
CA ASN A 136 2.50 12.67 0.98
C ASN A 136 3.96 12.96 1.32
N MET A 137 4.83 11.97 1.09
CA MET A 137 6.25 12.10 1.40
C MET A 137 7.00 13.03 0.42
N TYR A 138 6.51 13.23 -0.82
CA TYR A 138 7.05 14.26 -1.71
C TYR A 138 6.86 15.65 -1.12
N SER A 139 5.65 15.97 -0.66
CA SER A 139 5.36 17.23 -0.01
C SER A 139 6.14 17.41 1.30
N ALA A 140 6.34 16.31 2.05
CA ALA A 140 7.17 16.35 3.26
C ALA A 140 8.64 16.68 2.95
N TYR A 141 9.20 16.10 1.89
CA TYR A 141 10.56 16.42 1.43
C TYR A 141 10.66 17.87 0.92
N ASP A 142 9.68 18.30 0.12
CA ASP A 142 9.68 19.66 -0.44
C ASP A 142 9.53 20.75 0.63
N ALA A 143 8.89 20.42 1.76
CA ALA A 143 8.79 21.32 2.92
C ALA A 143 10.09 21.46 3.71
N LEU A 144 11.10 20.61 3.48
CA LEU A 144 12.40 20.74 4.12
C LEU A 144 13.12 21.99 3.62
N SER A 145 13.88 22.62 4.50
CA SER A 145 14.78 23.71 4.09
C SER A 145 15.82 23.18 3.08
N GLU A 146 16.31 24.07 2.24
CA GLU A 146 17.37 23.72 1.27
C GLU A 146 18.61 23.12 1.95
N GLY A 147 18.98 23.62 3.14
CA GLY A 147 20.07 23.06 3.94
C GLY A 147 19.81 21.61 4.37
N MET A 148 18.58 21.30 4.81
CA MET A 148 18.19 19.95 5.19
C MET A 148 18.20 19.02 3.97
N ARG A 149 17.67 19.45 2.83
CA ARG A 149 17.71 18.66 1.59
C ARG A 149 19.14 18.35 1.18
N ARG A 150 20.03 19.34 1.16
CA ARG A 150 21.46 19.12 0.89
C ARG A 150 22.14 18.17 1.88
N MET A 151 21.75 18.22 3.15
CA MET A 151 22.30 17.31 4.16
C MET A 151 21.84 15.85 3.93
N LEU A 152 20.61 15.65 3.46
CA LEU A 152 20.05 14.34 3.21
C LEU A 152 20.49 13.74 1.86
N ASP A 153 20.90 14.58 0.92
CA ASP A 153 21.40 14.14 -0.37
C ASP A 153 22.65 13.27 -0.19
N GLY A 154 22.62 12.10 -0.79
CA GLY A 154 23.70 11.11 -0.71
C GLY A 154 23.71 10.24 0.55
N LEU A 155 22.81 10.46 1.52
CA LEU A 155 22.64 9.54 2.63
C LEU A 155 21.84 8.31 2.20
N ASN A 156 22.15 7.19 2.84
CA ASN A 156 21.40 5.95 2.69
C ASN A 156 20.72 5.58 4.01
N ALA A 157 19.48 5.12 3.92
CA ALA A 157 18.76 4.53 5.04
C ALA A 157 18.84 3.00 4.94
N MET A 158 19.05 2.33 6.06
CA MET A 158 18.97 0.88 6.13
C MET A 158 17.53 0.48 6.43
N HIS A 159 16.90 -0.20 5.47
CA HIS A 159 15.56 -0.75 5.63
C HIS A 159 15.63 -2.21 6.01
N ALA A 160 14.78 -2.63 6.96
CA ALA A 160 14.65 -4.01 7.41
C ALA A 160 13.21 -4.31 7.78
N GLY A 161 12.76 -5.54 7.53
CA GLY A 161 11.41 -6.01 7.90
C GLY A 161 11.22 -6.27 9.39
N ARG A 162 12.17 -5.86 10.24
CA ARG A 162 12.05 -5.97 11.70
C ARG A 162 11.12 -4.88 12.25
N PRO A 163 10.34 -5.19 13.30
CA PRO A 163 10.28 -6.45 14.07
C PRO A 163 9.44 -7.55 13.43
N TYR A 164 8.77 -7.28 12.32
CA TYR A 164 7.90 -8.26 11.64
C TYR A 164 8.73 -9.41 11.05
N GLY A 165 8.22 -10.62 11.15
CA GLY A 165 8.90 -11.81 10.61
C GLY A 165 10.09 -12.31 11.43
N VAL A 166 10.51 -11.67 12.51
CA VAL A 166 11.61 -12.11 13.39
C VAL A 166 11.06 -12.61 14.71
N GLY A 167 11.39 -13.85 15.07
CA GLY A 167 11.02 -14.41 16.39
C GLY A 167 11.61 -13.60 17.54
N GLY A 168 10.83 -13.33 18.59
CA GLY A 168 11.29 -12.82 19.87
C GLY A 168 10.93 -11.36 20.19
N VAL A 169 10.89 -10.46 19.23
CA VAL A 169 10.60 -9.03 19.52
C VAL A 169 9.09 -8.73 19.49
N VAL A 170 8.30 -9.56 18.84
CA VAL A 170 6.85 -9.37 18.64
C VAL A 170 6.03 -10.39 19.46
N ALA A 171 6.68 -11.19 20.32
CA ALA A 171 6.00 -12.21 21.12
C ALA A 171 4.91 -11.62 22.04
N ASP A 172 5.07 -10.38 22.47
CA ASP A 172 4.14 -9.67 23.36
C ASP A 172 3.11 -8.78 22.63
N LEU A 173 3.28 -8.55 21.32
CA LEU A 173 2.24 -7.90 20.54
C LEU A 173 1.14 -8.94 20.25
N LYS A 174 0.01 -8.77 20.90
CA LYS A 174 -1.21 -9.50 20.57
C LYS A 174 -1.67 -9.02 19.20
N VAL A 175 -1.11 -9.63 18.15
CA VAL A 175 -1.56 -9.41 16.77
C VAL A 175 -2.87 -10.17 16.56
N SER A 176 -3.75 -9.65 15.72
CA SER A 176 -4.98 -10.34 15.33
C SER A 176 -4.71 -11.81 14.97
N ARG A 177 -5.52 -12.70 15.53
CA ARG A 177 -5.46 -14.15 15.22
C ARG A 177 -5.78 -14.43 13.75
N SER A 178 -6.51 -13.52 13.15
CA SER A 178 -6.99 -13.61 11.78
C SER A 178 -5.92 -13.27 10.74
N ILE A 179 -4.88 -12.52 11.14
CA ILE A 179 -3.71 -12.26 10.30
C ILE A 179 -2.61 -13.22 10.68
N GLY A 180 -2.40 -14.26 9.87
CA GLY A 180 -1.30 -15.18 10.05
C GLY A 180 0.04 -14.50 9.72
N ILE A 181 0.96 -14.44 10.69
CA ILE A 181 2.33 -13.97 10.45
C ILE A 181 3.26 -15.18 10.45
N GLU A 182 3.96 -15.40 9.35
CA GLU A 182 5.03 -16.38 9.25
C GLU A 182 6.33 -15.74 9.76
N ARG A 183 6.95 -16.42 10.75
CA ARG A 183 8.15 -15.89 11.40
C ARG A 183 9.41 -16.51 10.83
N ASN A 184 10.54 -15.84 11.05
CA ASN A 184 11.88 -16.30 10.66
C ASN A 184 12.08 -16.50 9.15
N GLN A 185 11.38 -15.73 8.34
CA GLN A 185 11.63 -15.71 6.91
C GLN A 185 12.94 -14.95 6.62
N PRO A 186 13.88 -15.51 5.83
CA PRO A 186 15.15 -14.87 5.51
C PRO A 186 14.98 -13.47 4.91
N GLU A 187 14.00 -13.30 4.04
CA GLU A 187 13.69 -12.06 3.35
C GLU A 187 13.27 -10.94 4.32
N ALA A 188 12.53 -11.28 5.39
CA ALA A 188 12.14 -10.32 6.42
C ALA A 188 13.33 -9.85 7.27
N THR A 189 14.44 -10.58 7.27
CA THR A 189 15.68 -10.22 7.98
C THR A 189 16.70 -9.55 7.07
N ALA A 190 16.50 -9.57 5.77
CA ALA A 190 17.34 -8.87 4.80
C ALA A 190 17.40 -7.38 5.12
N ARG A 191 18.52 -6.76 4.80
CA ARG A 191 18.78 -5.35 5.01
C ARG A 191 19.23 -4.75 3.70
N TRP A 192 18.55 -3.71 3.27
CA TRP A 192 18.89 -3.00 2.05
C TRP A 192 19.23 -1.55 2.36
N HIS A 193 20.28 -1.06 1.72
CA HIS A 193 20.63 0.35 1.75
C HIS A 193 19.88 1.06 0.63
N ILE A 194 18.91 1.85 1.00
CA ILE A 194 18.12 2.64 0.07
C ILE A 194 18.51 4.10 0.24
N PRO A 195 18.76 4.87 -0.84
CA PRO A 195 18.98 6.30 -0.72
C PRO A 195 17.85 6.97 0.07
N SER A 196 18.18 7.79 1.06
CA SER A 196 17.20 8.43 1.94
C SER A 196 16.13 9.18 1.14
N CYS A 197 16.53 9.77 0.01
CA CYS A 197 15.60 10.46 -0.90
C CYS A 197 14.76 9.50 -1.76
N ALA A 198 15.15 8.25 -1.95
CA ALA A 198 14.36 7.28 -2.72
C ALA A 198 13.13 6.77 -1.95
N CYS A 199 13.15 6.81 -0.62
CA CYS A 199 11.97 6.52 0.21
C CYS A 199 10.91 7.61 0.13
N ILE A 200 11.23 8.72 -0.50
CA ILE A 200 10.40 9.92 -0.62
C ILE A 200 9.99 10.15 -2.08
N ARG A 201 10.61 9.44 -3.02
CA ARG A 201 10.33 9.57 -4.46
C ARG A 201 9.62 8.35 -5.01
#